data_b57d659278ea96a6393f77d7ad314424
#
_entry.id   b57d659278ea96a6393f77d7ad314424
#
_cell.length_a   1.000
_cell.length_b   1.000
_cell.length_c   1.000
_cell.angle_alpha   90.00
_cell.angle_beta   90.00
_cell.angle_gamma   90.00
#
_symmetry.space_group_name_H-M   'P 1'
#
loop_
_entity.id
_entity.type
_entity.pdbx_description
1 polymer ?
#
loop_
_entity_poly.entity_id
_entity_poly.type
_entity_poly.pdbx_seq_one_letter_code
_entity_poly.pdbx_strand_id
1 'polypeptide(L)'
;IRLPGIRLIVVDPGHFHAALVQKEMYPALSPRVQVYAPLGPDLVDYLTRIARFNQRPDEPTSWEIELHASSDFLDRMRAETPGSVAIFSGRNGGKIERIAAAVEAGLHVLADKPAIIRREDLALLEASLDAAKARRLIVADMMTGRSNTLARLLCALRADPELFGEPVAGTADEPGVVLSGMHYLSKMVAGVPNPRPAWYFDIGQQGEGLADTAVHLVDRVHTTLFPDAALDYRRDIEIVAARRWPTVVTSAQFRQLTGENRWPDFLAPWLRGDGLDYFCNGRVDYRVRGIWVRLEVGWDWQAEAGDDTHQALYRGTRCRLEIRQGPKQHYRPELYVVPLDGMPPGETGGALERRITALQPLYPGIAIENLGREWRIVVPDALRITHDPAFAAFTRGFLALVDNPASLPAWHRANLLAKYYVTTEAVALSQS
;
A
#
# COMPACT_ATOMS: atom_id res chain seq x y z
N ILE A 1 16.06 -21.40 -28.29
CA ILE A 1 15.28 -22.03 -27.21
C ILE A 1 14.95 -20.87 -26.25
N ARG A 2 13.69 -20.40 -26.26
CA ARG A 2 13.23 -19.46 -25.22
C ARG A 2 13.32 -20.22 -23.89
N LEU A 3 14.04 -19.66 -22.91
CA LEU A 3 13.98 -20.14 -21.54
C LEU A 3 12.49 -20.16 -21.12
N PRO A 4 12.04 -21.18 -20.38
CA PRO A 4 10.68 -21.17 -19.86
C PRO A 4 10.47 -19.87 -19.08
N GLY A 5 9.44 -19.11 -19.41
CA GLY A 5 9.14 -17.85 -18.73
C GLY A 5 8.94 -18.10 -17.22
N ILE A 6 9.11 -17.05 -16.41
CA ILE A 6 8.83 -17.07 -14.98
C ILE A 6 7.40 -17.58 -14.76
N ARG A 7 7.21 -18.55 -13.86
CA ARG A 7 5.89 -19.08 -13.54
C ARG A 7 5.28 -18.36 -12.34
N LEU A 8 4.02 -17.97 -12.47
CA LEU A 8 3.26 -17.45 -11.36
C LEU A 8 2.61 -18.59 -10.58
N ILE A 9 2.63 -18.47 -9.27
CA ILE A 9 2.01 -19.36 -8.30
C ILE A 9 1.13 -18.50 -7.41
N VAL A 10 -0.18 -18.56 -7.57
CA VAL A 10 -1.13 -17.78 -6.76
C VAL A 10 -1.60 -18.64 -5.60
N VAL A 11 -1.44 -18.13 -4.39
CA VAL A 11 -1.69 -18.88 -3.16
C VAL A 11 -2.79 -18.21 -2.34
N ASP A 12 -3.87 -18.92 -2.08
CA ASP A 12 -5.03 -18.51 -1.27
C ASP A 12 -5.49 -17.08 -1.61
N PRO A 13 -5.86 -16.79 -2.88
CA PRO A 13 -6.29 -15.47 -3.30
C PRO A 13 -7.61 -15.10 -2.63
N GLY A 14 -7.65 -13.96 -1.96
CA GLY A 14 -8.84 -13.46 -1.25
C GLY A 14 -9.03 -11.96 -1.40
N HIS A 15 -8.07 -11.30 -2.06
CA HIS A 15 -8.14 -9.88 -2.40
C HIS A 15 -7.96 -9.70 -3.91
N PHE A 16 -8.65 -8.72 -4.49
CA PHE A 16 -8.66 -8.51 -5.95
C PHE A 16 -7.27 -8.19 -6.55
N HIS A 17 -6.30 -7.79 -5.75
CA HIS A 17 -4.92 -7.57 -6.19
C HIS A 17 -4.29 -8.86 -6.74
N ALA A 18 -4.68 -10.05 -6.26
CA ALA A 18 -4.23 -11.31 -6.82
C ALA A 18 -4.50 -11.40 -8.34
N ALA A 19 -5.71 -10.99 -8.74
CA ALA A 19 -6.08 -10.94 -10.15
C ALA A 19 -5.44 -9.77 -10.90
N LEU A 20 -5.21 -8.62 -10.25
CA LEU A 20 -4.58 -7.46 -10.92
C LEU A 20 -3.16 -7.73 -11.41
N VAL A 21 -2.41 -8.63 -10.77
CA VAL A 21 -1.11 -9.10 -11.29
C VAL A 21 -1.25 -9.71 -12.69
N GLN A 22 -2.43 -10.28 -12.99
CA GLN A 22 -2.75 -10.95 -14.24
C GLN A 22 -3.67 -10.13 -15.16
N LYS A 23 -3.87 -8.85 -14.87
CA LYS A 23 -4.70 -7.99 -15.72
C LYS A 23 -4.09 -7.74 -17.09
N GLU A 24 -2.78 -7.83 -17.22
CA GLU A 24 -2.02 -7.73 -18.46
C GLU A 24 -1.19 -8.99 -18.67
N MET A 25 -0.82 -9.26 -19.94
CA MET A 25 0.18 -10.28 -20.26
C MET A 25 1.57 -9.66 -20.21
N TYR A 26 2.51 -10.35 -19.56
CA TYR A 26 3.91 -9.91 -19.46
C TYR A 26 4.79 -10.88 -20.24
N PRO A 27 5.65 -10.41 -21.17
CA PRO A 27 6.51 -11.28 -21.97
C PRO A 27 7.44 -12.20 -21.17
N ALA A 28 7.79 -11.77 -19.94
CA ALA A 28 8.63 -12.54 -19.02
C ALA A 28 7.90 -13.71 -18.37
N LEU A 29 6.57 -13.69 -18.35
CA LEU A 29 5.75 -14.70 -17.66
C LEU A 29 5.29 -15.81 -18.60
N SER A 30 5.26 -17.02 -18.05
CA SER A 30 4.49 -18.13 -18.65
C SER A 30 3.00 -17.80 -18.60
N PRO A 31 2.22 -18.04 -19.66
CA PRO A 31 0.77 -17.90 -19.59
C PRO A 31 0.11 -18.90 -18.62
N ARG A 32 0.83 -19.95 -18.25
CA ARG A 32 0.35 -21.03 -17.37
C ARG A 32 0.63 -20.68 -15.91
N VAL A 33 -0.45 -20.58 -15.11
CA VAL A 33 -0.42 -20.13 -13.70
C VAL A 33 -0.90 -21.24 -12.80
N GLN A 34 -0.13 -21.58 -11.78
CA GLN A 34 -0.51 -22.52 -10.74
C GLN A 34 -1.33 -21.79 -9.66
N VAL A 35 -2.47 -22.33 -9.27
CA VAL A 35 -3.33 -21.75 -8.22
C VAL A 35 -3.56 -22.78 -7.12
N TYR A 36 -3.09 -22.48 -5.93
CA TYR A 36 -3.19 -23.31 -4.73
C TYR A 36 -4.09 -22.62 -3.70
N ALA A 37 -5.27 -23.18 -3.45
CA ALA A 37 -6.22 -22.57 -2.51
C ALA A 37 -7.21 -23.62 -1.97
N PRO A 38 -7.82 -23.39 -0.81
CA PRO A 38 -9.02 -24.13 -0.44
C PRO A 38 -10.18 -23.76 -1.36
N LEU A 39 -11.09 -24.69 -1.59
CA LEU A 39 -12.32 -24.39 -2.32
C LEU A 39 -13.21 -23.45 -1.49
N GLY A 40 -13.53 -22.29 -2.04
CA GLY A 40 -14.36 -21.30 -1.35
C GLY A 40 -14.66 -20.06 -2.19
N PRO A 41 -15.46 -19.11 -1.63
CA PRO A 41 -15.89 -17.92 -2.36
C PRO A 41 -14.74 -17.06 -2.89
N ASP A 42 -13.66 -16.92 -2.12
CA ASP A 42 -12.48 -16.12 -2.48
C ASP A 42 -11.83 -16.65 -3.77
N LEU A 43 -11.66 -17.98 -3.85
CA LEU A 43 -11.13 -18.64 -5.05
C LEU A 43 -12.05 -18.43 -6.27
N VAL A 44 -13.36 -18.56 -6.08
CA VAL A 44 -14.35 -18.36 -7.15
C VAL A 44 -14.32 -16.92 -7.67
N ASP A 45 -14.22 -15.92 -6.78
CA ASP A 45 -14.09 -14.50 -7.18
C ASP A 45 -12.82 -14.28 -8.01
N TYR A 46 -11.68 -14.79 -7.55
CA TYR A 46 -10.42 -14.71 -8.28
C TYR A 46 -10.54 -15.33 -9.69
N LEU A 47 -11.03 -16.55 -9.81
CA LEU A 47 -11.19 -17.23 -11.11
C LEU A 47 -12.15 -16.47 -12.04
N THR A 48 -13.22 -15.89 -11.49
CA THR A 48 -14.17 -15.08 -12.23
C THR A 48 -13.49 -13.83 -12.83
N ARG A 49 -12.59 -13.17 -12.07
CA ARG A 49 -11.83 -12.02 -12.55
C ARG A 49 -10.89 -12.40 -13.69
N ILE A 50 -10.17 -13.52 -13.55
CA ILE A 50 -9.27 -14.03 -14.61
C ILE A 50 -10.06 -14.36 -15.88
N ALA A 51 -11.20 -15.04 -15.75
CA ALA A 51 -12.06 -15.33 -16.89
C ALA A 51 -12.52 -14.05 -17.62
N ARG A 52 -12.90 -13.00 -16.85
CA ARG A 52 -13.27 -11.71 -17.43
C ARG A 52 -12.10 -11.05 -18.15
N PHE A 53 -10.87 -11.13 -17.64
CA PHE A 53 -9.69 -10.58 -18.31
C PHE A 53 -9.39 -11.33 -19.62
N ASN A 54 -9.54 -12.66 -19.63
CA ASN A 54 -9.37 -13.46 -20.84
C ASN A 54 -10.43 -13.20 -21.91
N GLN A 55 -11.64 -12.79 -21.50
CA GLN A 55 -12.81 -12.64 -22.38
C GLN A 55 -13.15 -11.19 -22.72
N ARG A 56 -12.47 -10.19 -22.15
CA ARG A 56 -12.77 -8.79 -22.43
C ARG A 56 -12.49 -8.46 -23.90
N PRO A 57 -13.28 -7.54 -24.52
CA PRO A 57 -13.13 -7.21 -25.93
C PRO A 57 -11.83 -6.45 -26.24
N ASP A 58 -11.37 -5.61 -25.28
CA ASP A 58 -10.18 -4.81 -25.43
C ASP A 58 -9.00 -5.44 -24.66
N GLU A 59 -7.88 -5.66 -25.35
CA GLU A 59 -6.65 -6.22 -24.78
C GLU A 59 -6.87 -7.52 -23.96
N PRO A 60 -7.54 -8.54 -24.52
CA PRO A 60 -7.79 -9.79 -23.80
C PRO A 60 -6.48 -10.45 -23.37
N THR A 61 -6.52 -11.09 -22.20
CA THR A 61 -5.42 -11.93 -21.74
C THR A 61 -5.62 -13.37 -22.21
N SER A 62 -4.61 -14.22 -22.00
CA SER A 62 -4.65 -15.64 -22.38
C SER A 62 -4.06 -16.53 -21.26
N TRP A 63 -4.46 -16.26 -20.02
CA TRP A 63 -4.00 -17.03 -18.87
C TRP A 63 -4.60 -18.43 -18.86
N GLU A 64 -3.76 -19.44 -18.68
CA GLU A 64 -4.12 -20.84 -18.49
C GLU A 64 -3.97 -21.17 -17.00
N ILE A 65 -5.09 -21.52 -16.34
CA ILE A 65 -5.11 -21.78 -14.90
C ILE A 65 -5.02 -23.27 -14.62
N GLU A 66 -4.01 -23.70 -13.89
CA GLU A 66 -3.89 -25.03 -13.30
C GLU A 66 -4.29 -24.94 -11.82
N LEU A 67 -5.49 -25.40 -11.50
CA LEU A 67 -6.11 -25.25 -10.19
C LEU A 67 -5.87 -26.48 -9.31
N HIS A 68 -5.36 -26.23 -8.11
CA HIS A 68 -5.19 -27.20 -7.03
C HIS A 68 -6.05 -26.79 -5.82
N ALA A 69 -7.34 -27.13 -5.89
CA ALA A 69 -8.31 -26.81 -4.84
C ALA A 69 -8.31 -27.91 -3.78
N SER A 70 -7.54 -27.72 -2.70
CA SER A 70 -7.40 -28.71 -1.62
C SER A 70 -7.00 -28.05 -0.30
N SER A 71 -7.18 -28.76 0.81
CA SER A 71 -6.77 -28.28 2.15
C SER A 71 -5.25 -28.32 2.36
N ASP A 72 -4.52 -29.15 1.60
CA ASP A 72 -3.06 -29.31 1.65
C ASP A 72 -2.32 -28.37 0.67
N PHE A 73 -2.96 -27.31 0.26
CA PHE A 73 -2.46 -26.38 -0.79
C PHE A 73 -1.07 -25.80 -0.47
N LEU A 74 -0.74 -25.57 0.80
CA LEU A 74 0.58 -25.04 1.19
C LEU A 74 1.69 -26.07 1.00
N ASP A 75 1.44 -27.36 1.29
CA ASP A 75 2.41 -28.43 1.09
C ASP A 75 2.67 -28.65 -0.41
N ARG A 76 1.64 -28.51 -1.23
CA ARG A 76 1.78 -28.54 -2.70
C ARG A 76 2.59 -27.37 -3.24
N MET A 77 2.37 -26.15 -2.71
CA MET A 77 3.18 -24.99 -3.08
C MET A 77 4.66 -25.20 -2.80
N ARG A 78 5.01 -25.85 -1.67
CA ARG A 78 6.42 -26.14 -1.31
C ARG A 78 7.14 -27.06 -2.31
N ALA A 79 6.41 -27.83 -3.08
CA ALA A 79 6.98 -28.70 -4.12
C ALA A 79 7.21 -27.99 -5.46
N GLU A 80 6.93 -26.69 -5.55
CA GLU A 80 7.08 -25.91 -6.78
C GLU A 80 8.55 -25.69 -7.18
N THR A 81 8.75 -25.42 -8.46
CA THR A 81 10.07 -25.21 -9.02
C THR A 81 10.71 -23.92 -8.48
N PRO A 82 11.93 -24.01 -7.92
CA PRO A 82 12.67 -22.83 -7.50
C PRO A 82 12.80 -21.77 -8.61
N GLY A 83 12.79 -20.49 -8.23
CA GLY A 83 12.86 -19.35 -9.18
C GLY A 83 11.51 -18.90 -9.73
N SER A 84 10.41 -19.62 -9.44
CA SER A 84 9.05 -19.14 -9.71
C SER A 84 8.65 -18.04 -8.72
N VAL A 85 7.53 -17.34 -8.99
CA VAL A 85 7.02 -16.25 -8.17
C VAL A 85 5.75 -16.68 -7.46
N ALA A 86 5.78 -16.71 -6.12
CA ALA A 86 4.60 -16.90 -5.29
C ALA A 86 3.90 -15.55 -5.02
N ILE A 87 2.59 -15.51 -5.25
CA ILE A 87 1.74 -14.33 -5.03
C ILE A 87 0.84 -14.61 -3.84
N PHE A 88 0.92 -13.77 -2.81
CA PHE A 88 0.07 -13.81 -1.64
C PHE A 88 -0.78 -12.55 -1.56
N SER A 89 -2.05 -12.64 -1.92
CA SER A 89 -2.99 -11.52 -1.88
C SER A 89 -4.35 -12.02 -1.40
N GLY A 90 -4.53 -11.99 -0.10
CA GLY A 90 -5.70 -12.47 0.59
C GLY A 90 -5.60 -12.11 2.07
N ARG A 91 -5.95 -13.06 2.94
CA ARG A 91 -5.85 -12.88 4.40
C ARG A 91 -4.43 -12.53 4.82
N ASN A 92 -4.31 -11.54 5.71
CA ASN A 92 -3.02 -11.07 6.22
C ASN A 92 -2.55 -11.87 7.44
N GLY A 93 -3.47 -12.38 8.25
CA GLY A 93 -3.15 -13.30 9.33
C GLY A 93 -2.49 -14.58 8.81
N GLY A 94 -1.35 -14.96 9.36
CA GLY A 94 -0.58 -16.12 8.92
C GLY A 94 0.09 -16.00 7.56
N LYS A 95 0.13 -14.80 6.97
CA LYS A 95 0.77 -14.59 5.65
C LYS A 95 2.28 -14.76 5.74
N ILE A 96 2.90 -14.33 6.83
CA ILE A 96 4.36 -14.38 6.96
C ILE A 96 4.88 -15.81 6.99
N GLU A 97 4.17 -16.76 7.59
CA GLU A 97 4.54 -18.15 7.60
C GLU A 97 4.51 -18.75 6.18
N ARG A 98 3.57 -18.29 5.37
CA ARG A 98 3.47 -18.67 3.93
C ARG A 98 4.60 -18.04 3.12
N ILE A 99 4.97 -16.80 3.40
CA ILE A 99 6.12 -16.11 2.80
C ILE A 99 7.41 -16.86 3.15
N ALA A 100 7.61 -17.20 4.42
CA ALA A 100 8.78 -17.96 4.86
C ALA A 100 8.87 -19.31 4.15
N ALA A 101 7.77 -20.06 4.08
CA ALA A 101 7.71 -21.34 3.37
C ALA A 101 8.03 -21.21 1.87
N ALA A 102 7.56 -20.16 1.21
CA ALA A 102 7.88 -19.89 -0.19
C ALA A 102 9.38 -19.59 -0.39
N VAL A 103 9.98 -18.79 0.49
CA VAL A 103 11.42 -18.50 0.46
C VAL A 103 12.24 -19.77 0.69
N GLU A 104 11.83 -20.62 1.63
CA GLU A 104 12.46 -21.92 1.87
C GLU A 104 12.36 -22.84 0.65
N ALA A 105 11.27 -22.78 -0.09
CA ALA A 105 11.09 -23.54 -1.33
C ALA A 105 11.86 -22.93 -2.53
N GLY A 106 12.55 -21.80 -2.36
CA GLY A 106 13.33 -21.16 -3.42
C GLY A 106 12.48 -20.30 -4.37
N LEU A 107 11.33 -19.81 -3.90
CA LEU A 107 10.43 -18.97 -4.67
C LEU A 107 10.69 -17.48 -4.39
N HIS A 108 10.60 -16.65 -5.43
CA HIS A 108 10.42 -15.21 -5.25
C HIS A 108 9.01 -14.94 -4.69
N VAL A 109 8.85 -13.86 -3.96
CA VAL A 109 7.58 -13.53 -3.31
C VAL A 109 7.11 -12.13 -3.69
N LEU A 110 5.88 -12.04 -4.15
CA LEU A 110 5.13 -10.80 -4.30
C LEU A 110 3.89 -10.88 -3.40
N ALA A 111 3.96 -10.21 -2.26
CA ALA A 111 2.89 -10.23 -1.26
C ALA A 111 2.07 -8.94 -1.30
N ASP A 112 0.77 -9.05 -1.18
CA ASP A 112 -0.07 -7.89 -0.90
C ASP A 112 0.24 -7.32 0.49
N LYS A 113 0.17 -6.02 0.63
CA LYS A 113 0.35 -5.34 1.91
C LYS A 113 -0.87 -5.61 2.84
N PRO A 114 -0.69 -5.67 4.15
CA PRO A 114 0.57 -5.80 4.86
C PRO A 114 1.13 -7.23 4.82
N ALA A 115 2.45 -7.35 4.89
CA ALA A 115 3.10 -8.66 4.99
C ALA A 115 2.91 -9.29 6.37
N ILE A 116 2.82 -8.46 7.42
CA ILE A 116 2.55 -8.83 8.81
C ILE A 116 1.57 -7.85 9.44
N ILE A 117 0.80 -8.31 10.42
CA ILE A 117 -0.17 -7.49 11.16
C ILE A 117 0.08 -7.46 12.67
N ARG A 118 1.04 -8.24 13.17
CA ARG A 118 1.40 -8.35 14.59
C ARG A 118 2.89 -8.15 14.78
N ARG A 119 3.28 -7.57 15.92
CA ARG A 119 4.70 -7.30 16.22
C ARG A 119 5.51 -8.59 16.41
N GLU A 120 4.87 -9.66 16.89
CA GLU A 120 5.49 -10.97 17.08
C GLU A 120 6.00 -11.56 15.77
N ASP A 121 5.40 -11.20 14.66
CA ASP A 121 5.73 -11.68 13.31
C ASP A 121 6.96 -10.97 12.70
N LEU A 122 7.44 -9.86 13.31
CA LEU A 122 8.55 -9.06 12.77
C LEU A 122 9.86 -9.85 12.68
N ALA A 123 10.15 -10.68 13.69
CA ALA A 123 11.35 -11.51 13.69
C ALA A 123 11.35 -12.54 12.55
N LEU A 124 10.19 -13.13 12.25
CA LEU A 124 10.04 -14.07 11.14
C LEU A 124 10.16 -13.36 9.79
N LEU A 125 9.61 -12.13 9.66
CA LEU A 125 9.81 -11.31 8.47
C LEU A 125 11.29 -11.00 8.25
N GLU A 126 12.01 -10.58 9.30
CA GLU A 126 13.45 -10.30 9.23
C GLU A 126 14.22 -11.53 8.78
N ALA A 127 13.99 -12.68 9.40
CA ALA A 127 14.62 -13.95 9.04
C ALA A 127 14.31 -14.38 7.59
N SER A 128 13.07 -14.18 7.14
CA SER A 128 12.65 -14.49 5.77
C SER A 128 13.36 -13.60 4.73
N LEU A 129 13.53 -12.32 5.03
CA LEU A 129 14.27 -11.39 4.15
C LEU A 129 15.76 -11.73 4.09
N ASP A 130 16.37 -12.15 5.21
CA ASP A 130 17.77 -12.59 5.25
C ASP A 130 17.97 -13.89 4.47
N ALA A 131 17.06 -14.85 4.61
CA ALA A 131 17.07 -16.09 3.85
C ALA A 131 16.90 -15.84 2.35
N ALA A 132 15.99 -14.94 1.98
CA ALA A 132 15.77 -14.52 0.59
C ALA A 132 17.04 -13.90 0.00
N LYS A 133 17.67 -12.96 0.72
CA LYS A 133 18.92 -12.32 0.29
C LYS A 133 20.03 -13.35 0.06
N ALA A 134 20.22 -14.31 0.99
CA ALA A 134 21.22 -15.36 0.88
C ALA A 134 21.01 -16.25 -0.37
N ARG A 135 19.76 -16.43 -0.78
CA ARG A 135 19.36 -17.25 -1.94
C ARG A 135 19.15 -16.44 -3.23
N ARG A 136 19.40 -15.13 -3.21
CA ARG A 136 19.13 -14.21 -4.33
C ARG A 136 17.67 -14.22 -4.77
N LEU A 137 16.75 -14.35 -3.82
CA LEU A 137 15.31 -14.26 -4.04
C LEU A 137 14.83 -12.84 -3.74
N ILE A 138 13.80 -12.42 -4.48
CA ILE A 138 13.11 -11.15 -4.23
C ILE A 138 11.89 -11.42 -3.36
N VAL A 139 11.78 -10.69 -2.27
CA VAL A 139 10.56 -10.60 -1.45
C VAL A 139 10.14 -9.14 -1.44
N ALA A 140 8.98 -8.85 -2.00
CA ALA A 140 8.44 -7.49 -2.09
C ALA A 140 6.97 -7.45 -1.71
N ASP A 141 6.53 -6.31 -1.20
CA ASP A 141 5.12 -6.03 -0.97
C ASP A 141 4.55 -5.09 -2.05
N MET A 142 3.25 -5.22 -2.34
CA MET A 142 2.56 -4.48 -3.40
C MET A 142 2.30 -3.03 -2.98
N MET A 143 3.34 -2.19 -3.02
CA MET A 143 3.27 -0.75 -2.69
C MET A 143 3.19 0.10 -3.96
N THR A 144 2.06 0.04 -4.64
CA THR A 144 1.82 0.73 -5.93
C THR A 144 1.83 2.26 -5.83
N GLY A 145 1.59 2.82 -4.64
CA GLY A 145 1.58 4.26 -4.39
C GLY A 145 2.89 4.97 -4.74
N ARG A 146 4.02 4.27 -4.72
CA ARG A 146 5.34 4.81 -5.12
C ARG A 146 5.42 5.18 -6.62
N SER A 147 4.59 4.54 -7.45
CA SER A 147 4.52 4.82 -8.90
C SER A 147 3.63 6.01 -9.24
N ASN A 148 2.90 6.56 -8.26
CA ASN A 148 1.99 7.68 -8.48
C ASN A 148 2.76 8.98 -8.81
N THR A 149 2.33 9.69 -9.83
CA THR A 149 2.98 10.93 -10.32
C THR A 149 3.05 12.01 -9.23
N LEU A 150 1.97 12.21 -8.46
CA LEU A 150 1.98 13.20 -7.37
C LEU A 150 2.98 12.84 -6.26
N ALA A 151 3.09 11.53 -5.92
CA ALA A 151 4.08 11.09 -4.94
C ALA A 151 5.51 11.34 -5.43
N ARG A 152 5.79 11.09 -6.70
CA ARG A 152 7.10 11.39 -7.31
C ARG A 152 7.39 12.88 -7.40
N LEU A 153 6.40 13.70 -7.75
CA LEU A 153 6.53 15.15 -7.75
C LEU A 153 6.78 15.69 -6.34
N LEU A 154 6.05 15.18 -5.33
CA LEU A 154 6.28 15.52 -3.93
C LEU A 154 7.73 15.21 -3.52
N CYS A 155 8.25 14.02 -3.83
CA CYS A 155 9.65 13.68 -3.57
C CYS A 155 10.62 14.61 -4.29
N ALA A 156 10.34 14.95 -5.55
CA ALA A 156 11.18 15.84 -6.34
C ALA A 156 11.21 17.27 -5.78
N LEU A 157 10.05 17.81 -5.36
CA LEU A 157 9.97 19.15 -4.74
C LEU A 157 10.64 19.16 -3.38
N ARG A 158 10.44 18.10 -2.57
CA ARG A 158 11.08 17.95 -1.25
C ARG A 158 12.61 17.88 -1.35
N ALA A 159 13.14 17.27 -2.40
CA ALA A 159 14.58 17.13 -2.62
C ALA A 159 15.27 18.44 -3.06
N ASP A 160 14.52 19.49 -3.34
CA ASP A 160 15.06 20.77 -3.76
C ASP A 160 15.38 21.66 -2.55
N PRO A 161 16.67 21.93 -2.23
CA PRO A 161 17.04 22.71 -1.07
C PRO A 161 16.72 24.22 -1.19
N GLU A 162 16.59 24.74 -2.42
CA GLU A 162 16.20 26.14 -2.64
C GLU A 162 14.70 26.34 -2.43
N LEU A 163 13.89 25.31 -2.70
CA LEU A 163 12.44 25.35 -2.56
C LEU A 163 12.00 24.91 -1.16
N PHE A 164 12.38 23.71 -0.74
CA PHE A 164 11.91 23.09 0.50
C PHE A 164 12.84 23.37 1.69
N GLY A 165 14.14 23.45 1.42
CA GLY A 165 15.17 23.47 2.46
C GLY A 165 15.33 22.10 3.12
N GLU A 166 15.57 22.10 4.43
CA GLU A 166 15.67 20.88 5.22
C GLU A 166 14.34 20.53 5.89
N PRO A 167 14.03 19.22 6.09
CA PRO A 167 12.87 18.82 6.88
C PRO A 167 12.93 19.39 8.30
N VAL A 168 11.81 19.94 8.76
CA VAL A 168 11.68 20.42 10.14
C VAL A 168 11.42 19.24 11.07
N ALA A 169 12.16 19.15 12.17
CA ALA A 169 11.96 18.09 13.16
C ALA A 169 10.54 18.10 13.75
N GLY A 170 9.99 19.28 14.00
CA GLY A 170 8.68 19.45 14.62
C GLY A 170 8.66 19.06 16.09
N THR A 171 7.45 19.07 16.66
CA THR A 171 7.16 18.70 18.04
C THR A 171 5.92 17.80 18.10
N ALA A 172 5.54 17.36 19.29
CA ALA A 172 4.30 16.63 19.50
C ALA A 172 3.05 17.45 19.10
N ASP A 173 3.07 18.76 19.38
CA ASP A 173 1.95 19.66 19.08
C ASP A 173 1.95 20.09 17.61
N GLU A 174 3.13 20.27 17.03
CA GLU A 174 3.32 20.67 15.65
C GLU A 174 4.32 19.73 14.94
N PRO A 175 3.87 18.52 14.53
CA PRO A 175 4.74 17.53 13.89
C PRO A 175 5.35 18.05 12.58
N GLY A 176 6.58 17.61 12.27
CA GLY A 176 7.24 17.91 11.01
C GLY A 176 6.51 17.29 9.81
N VAL A 177 5.84 16.16 10.03
CA VAL A 177 5.02 15.47 9.02
C VAL A 177 3.68 15.05 9.60
N VAL A 178 2.61 15.32 8.87
CA VAL A 178 1.24 14.87 9.22
C VAL A 178 0.59 14.27 7.99
N LEU A 179 0.14 13.01 8.08
CA LEU A 179 -0.69 12.40 7.05
C LEU A 179 -1.97 11.88 7.69
N SER A 180 -3.08 12.07 6.99
CA SER A 180 -4.37 11.51 7.40
C SER A 180 -5.19 11.07 6.18
N GLY A 181 -6.06 10.09 6.40
CA GLY A 181 -7.01 9.64 5.39
C GLY A 181 -8.30 9.13 6.03
N MET A 182 -9.42 9.46 5.39
CA MET A 182 -10.72 8.91 5.71
C MET A 182 -11.20 8.07 4.54
N HIS A 183 -11.56 6.83 4.82
CA HIS A 183 -12.08 5.85 3.87
C HIS A 183 -13.49 5.42 4.24
N TYR A 184 -14.16 4.73 3.33
CA TYR A 184 -15.52 4.26 3.55
C TYR A 184 -15.63 2.76 3.26
N LEU A 185 -16.34 2.05 4.16
CA LEU A 185 -16.56 0.61 4.05
C LEU A 185 -17.51 0.28 2.90
N SER A 186 -18.60 1.02 2.80
CA SER A 186 -19.59 0.90 1.73
C SER A 186 -19.27 1.89 0.62
N LYS A 187 -18.73 1.36 -0.48
CA LYS A 187 -18.47 2.13 -1.70
C LYS A 187 -19.32 1.61 -2.85
N MET A 188 -19.83 2.52 -3.64
CA MET A 188 -20.50 2.19 -4.89
C MET A 188 -19.49 2.09 -6.02
N VAL A 189 -19.47 0.98 -6.73
CA VAL A 189 -18.68 0.79 -7.93
C VAL A 189 -19.65 0.47 -9.08
N ALA A 190 -19.71 1.35 -10.07
CA ALA A 190 -20.67 1.24 -11.17
C ALA A 190 -22.13 1.07 -10.71
N GLY A 191 -22.53 1.77 -9.66
CA GLY A 191 -23.89 1.75 -9.13
C GLY A 191 -24.23 0.55 -8.21
N VAL A 192 -23.25 -0.30 -7.90
CA VAL A 192 -23.43 -1.49 -7.04
C VAL A 192 -22.48 -1.38 -5.84
N PRO A 193 -22.93 -1.74 -4.61
CA PRO A 193 -22.03 -1.82 -3.47
C PRO A 193 -20.86 -2.77 -3.75
N ASN A 194 -19.63 -2.34 -3.43
CA ASN A 194 -18.45 -3.19 -3.57
C ASN A 194 -18.46 -4.27 -2.48
N PRO A 195 -18.65 -5.56 -2.80
CA PRO A 195 -18.73 -6.61 -1.80
C PRO A 195 -17.38 -6.80 -1.10
N ARG A 196 -17.46 -7.21 0.17
CA ARG A 196 -16.29 -7.60 0.97
C ARG A 196 -16.51 -8.98 1.56
N PRO A 197 -15.48 -9.84 1.63
CA PRO A 197 -15.62 -11.14 2.29
C PRO A 197 -15.82 -10.93 3.80
N ALA A 198 -16.51 -11.85 4.46
CA ALA A 198 -16.78 -11.74 5.90
C ALA A 198 -15.50 -11.65 6.74
N TRP A 199 -14.42 -12.35 6.36
CA TRP A 199 -13.14 -12.32 7.05
C TRP A 199 -12.45 -10.94 7.03
N TYR A 200 -12.82 -10.05 6.10
CA TYR A 200 -12.31 -8.66 6.05
C TYR A 200 -12.60 -7.90 7.35
N PHE A 201 -13.69 -8.24 8.03
CA PHE A 201 -14.09 -7.60 9.28
C PHE A 201 -13.45 -8.22 10.53
N ASP A 202 -12.65 -9.27 10.35
CA ASP A 202 -11.86 -9.87 11.44
C ASP A 202 -10.45 -9.28 11.44
N ILE A 203 -10.14 -8.50 12.47
CA ILE A 203 -8.80 -7.90 12.63
C ILE A 203 -7.69 -8.93 12.82
N GLY A 204 -8.01 -10.16 13.20
CA GLY A 204 -7.06 -11.28 13.24
C GLY A 204 -6.68 -11.80 11.86
N GLN A 205 -7.57 -11.64 10.87
CA GLN A 205 -7.33 -12.05 9.48
C GLN A 205 -6.95 -10.87 8.58
N GLN A 206 -7.63 -9.72 8.71
CA GLN A 206 -7.35 -8.52 7.90
C GLN A 206 -6.24 -7.65 8.48
N GLY A 207 -6.22 -7.50 9.79
CA GLY A 207 -5.43 -6.50 10.51
C GLY A 207 -6.26 -5.28 10.88
N GLU A 208 -5.80 -4.56 11.89
CA GLU A 208 -6.38 -3.28 12.29
C GLU A 208 -6.02 -2.14 11.32
N GLY A 209 -6.71 -1.00 11.40
CA GLY A 209 -6.42 0.16 10.55
C GLY A 209 -4.97 0.62 10.61
N LEU A 210 -4.33 0.53 11.78
CA LEU A 210 -2.91 0.84 11.96
C LEU A 210 -1.97 -0.14 11.23
N ALA A 211 -2.36 -1.39 11.03
CA ALA A 211 -1.57 -2.35 10.28
C ALA A 211 -1.90 -2.31 8.78
N ASP A 212 -3.17 -2.41 8.41
CA ASP A 212 -3.60 -2.55 7.01
C ASP A 212 -3.55 -1.24 6.22
N THR A 213 -4.08 -0.16 6.80
CA THR A 213 -4.23 1.11 6.08
C THR A 213 -3.05 2.05 6.31
N ALA A 214 -2.58 2.20 7.56
CA ALA A 214 -1.48 3.10 7.88
C ALA A 214 -0.16 2.70 7.21
N VAL A 215 0.00 1.44 6.80
CA VAL A 215 1.19 0.98 6.06
C VAL A 215 1.48 1.82 4.81
N HIS A 216 0.45 2.29 4.12
CA HIS A 216 0.61 3.20 2.98
C HIS A 216 1.13 4.57 3.39
N LEU A 217 0.68 5.08 4.53
CA LEU A 217 1.12 6.38 5.04
C LEU A 217 2.56 6.32 5.52
N VAL A 218 2.93 5.26 6.26
CA VAL A 218 4.32 5.02 6.70
C VAL A 218 5.25 4.92 5.49
N ASP A 219 4.89 4.13 4.49
CA ASP A 219 5.67 3.98 3.27
C ASP A 219 5.89 5.32 2.56
N ARG A 220 4.84 6.14 2.46
CA ARG A 220 4.92 7.48 1.86
C ARG A 220 5.83 8.42 2.64
N VAL A 221 5.76 8.41 3.98
CA VAL A 221 6.66 9.22 4.82
C VAL A 221 8.12 8.82 4.58
N HIS A 222 8.41 7.52 4.69
CA HIS A 222 9.77 7.01 4.57
C HIS A 222 10.35 7.28 3.18
N THR A 223 9.59 7.04 2.11
CA THR A 223 10.05 7.26 0.72
C THR A 223 10.15 8.74 0.36
N THR A 224 9.34 9.61 0.96
CA THR A 224 9.42 11.07 0.72
C THR A 224 10.58 11.70 1.46
N LEU A 225 10.76 11.37 2.75
CA LEU A 225 11.81 11.99 3.57
C LEU A 225 13.20 11.42 3.28
N PHE A 226 13.28 10.11 3.04
CA PHE A 226 14.52 9.35 2.94
C PHE A 226 14.55 8.47 1.69
N PRO A 227 14.42 9.06 0.49
CA PRO A 227 14.51 8.30 -0.74
C PRO A 227 15.88 7.63 -0.81
N ASP A 228 15.90 6.36 -1.19
CA ASP A 228 17.12 5.57 -1.37
C ASP A 228 18.00 5.38 -0.11
N ALA A 229 17.52 5.77 1.06
CA ALA A 229 18.23 5.59 2.33
C ALA A 229 17.70 4.38 3.10
N ALA A 230 18.60 3.56 3.61
CA ALA A 230 18.25 2.47 4.51
C ALA A 230 17.86 3.02 5.89
N LEU A 231 16.67 2.66 6.36
CA LEU A 231 16.17 3.00 7.70
C LEU A 231 16.33 1.79 8.61
N ASP A 232 17.21 1.90 9.59
CA ASP A 232 17.33 0.89 10.67
C ASP A 232 16.27 1.16 11.73
N TYR A 233 15.24 0.32 11.80
CA TYR A 233 14.12 0.54 12.71
C TYR A 233 14.52 0.57 14.18
N ARG A 234 15.62 -0.11 14.57
CA ARG A 234 16.11 -0.14 15.95
C ARG A 234 16.78 1.17 16.38
N ARG A 235 17.31 1.92 15.43
CA ARG A 235 18.06 3.14 15.68
C ARG A 235 17.33 4.41 15.21
N ASP A 236 16.69 4.32 14.03
CA ASP A 236 16.17 5.49 13.33
C ASP A 236 14.71 5.78 13.66
N ILE A 237 14.00 4.86 14.35
CA ILE A 237 12.56 4.96 14.63
C ILE A 237 12.26 4.81 16.13
N GLU A 238 11.42 5.71 16.64
CA GLU A 238 10.87 5.68 17.99
C GLU A 238 9.36 5.84 17.94
N ILE A 239 8.61 4.83 18.39
CA ILE A 239 7.15 4.94 18.52
C ILE A 239 6.84 5.68 19.82
N VAL A 240 6.10 6.78 19.74
CA VAL A 240 5.83 7.65 20.88
C VAL A 240 4.46 7.39 21.48
N ALA A 241 3.42 7.33 20.64
CA ALA A 241 2.05 7.10 21.08
C ALA A 241 1.24 6.45 19.97
N ALA A 242 0.29 5.63 20.35
CA ALA A 242 -0.69 5.09 19.43
C ALA A 242 -2.06 4.97 20.12
N ARG A 243 -3.12 5.10 19.33
CA ARG A 243 -4.48 4.86 19.78
C ARG A 243 -5.29 4.24 18.65
N ARG A 244 -6.29 3.43 19.01
CA ARG A 244 -7.24 2.84 18.07
C ARG A 244 -8.68 3.06 18.54
N TRP A 245 -9.61 3.01 17.62
CA TRP A 245 -11.04 3.03 17.93
C TRP A 245 -11.81 2.31 16.82
N PRO A 246 -12.97 1.71 17.16
CA PRO A 246 -13.74 0.98 16.18
C PRO A 246 -14.67 1.89 15.39
N THR A 247 -15.05 1.41 14.20
CA THR A 247 -16.30 1.76 13.54
C THR A 247 -17.29 0.65 13.85
N VAL A 248 -18.46 1.02 14.37
CA VAL A 248 -19.50 0.04 14.68
C VAL A 248 -20.23 -0.32 13.40
N VAL A 249 -20.21 -1.61 13.06
CA VAL A 249 -20.90 -2.16 11.89
C VAL A 249 -22.13 -2.92 12.37
N THR A 250 -23.33 -2.51 11.94
CA THR A 250 -24.59 -3.20 12.29
C THR A 250 -24.74 -4.49 11.49
N SER A 251 -25.60 -5.41 11.97
CA SER A 251 -25.90 -6.66 11.25
C SER A 251 -26.48 -6.42 9.85
N ALA A 252 -27.24 -5.35 9.66
CA ALA A 252 -27.78 -4.98 8.36
C ALA A 252 -26.67 -4.50 7.40
N GLN A 253 -25.74 -3.68 7.90
CA GLN A 253 -24.58 -3.19 7.16
C GLN A 253 -23.62 -4.33 6.79
N PHE A 254 -23.36 -5.25 7.73
CA PHE A 254 -22.52 -6.42 7.48
C PHE A 254 -23.13 -7.29 6.36
N ARG A 255 -24.41 -7.61 6.44
CA ARG A 255 -25.13 -8.36 5.41
C ARG A 255 -25.10 -7.66 4.05
N GLN A 256 -25.22 -6.34 4.03
CA GLN A 256 -25.17 -5.54 2.78
C GLN A 256 -23.85 -5.72 2.03
N LEU A 257 -22.72 -5.78 2.75
CA LEU A 257 -21.39 -5.89 2.13
C LEU A 257 -20.94 -7.33 1.90
N THR A 258 -21.32 -8.25 2.80
CA THR A 258 -20.80 -9.63 2.77
C THR A 258 -21.77 -10.62 2.14
N GLY A 259 -23.05 -10.31 2.11
CA GLY A 259 -24.12 -11.26 1.77
C GLY A 259 -24.46 -12.24 2.89
N GLU A 260 -23.74 -12.21 4.01
CA GLU A 260 -23.94 -13.14 5.13
C GLU A 260 -25.11 -12.71 6.01
N ASN A 261 -26.01 -13.66 6.35
CA ASN A 261 -27.17 -13.40 7.17
C ASN A 261 -26.90 -13.51 8.69
N ARG A 262 -25.75 -14.03 9.08
CA ARG A 262 -25.33 -14.24 10.47
C ARG A 262 -23.88 -13.85 10.61
N TRP A 263 -23.52 -13.45 11.83
CA TRP A 263 -22.14 -13.24 12.19
C TRP A 263 -21.40 -14.59 12.21
N PRO A 264 -20.29 -14.75 11.47
CA PRO A 264 -19.42 -15.92 11.62
C PRO A 264 -18.81 -16.01 13.03
N ASP A 265 -18.56 -17.21 13.51
CA ASP A 265 -18.02 -17.45 14.87
C ASP A 265 -16.69 -16.75 15.13
N PHE A 266 -15.85 -16.57 14.13
CA PHE A 266 -14.57 -15.88 14.28
C PHE A 266 -14.72 -14.38 14.60
N LEU A 267 -15.88 -13.77 14.40
CA LEU A 267 -16.17 -12.38 14.78
C LEU A 267 -16.68 -12.24 16.21
N ALA A 268 -17.02 -13.33 16.90
CA ALA A 268 -17.59 -13.32 18.25
C ALA A 268 -16.80 -12.46 19.25
N PRO A 269 -15.45 -12.42 19.27
CA PRO A 269 -14.71 -11.58 20.20
C PRO A 269 -14.99 -10.07 20.09
N TRP A 270 -15.42 -9.63 18.92
CA TRP A 270 -15.61 -8.21 18.57
C TRP A 270 -17.08 -7.77 18.56
N LEU A 271 -18.01 -8.70 18.79
CA LEU A 271 -19.43 -8.37 18.84
C LEU A 271 -19.78 -7.64 20.14
N ARG A 272 -20.56 -6.57 20.02
CA ARG A 272 -21.10 -5.79 21.15
C ARG A 272 -22.56 -5.48 20.86
N GLY A 273 -23.46 -6.07 21.67
CA GLY A 273 -24.88 -5.99 21.41
C GLY A 273 -25.23 -6.62 20.06
N ASP A 274 -25.85 -5.86 19.17
CA ASP A 274 -26.23 -6.25 17.80
C ASP A 274 -25.24 -5.77 16.73
N GLY A 275 -24.12 -5.17 17.13
CA GLY A 275 -23.08 -4.62 16.25
C GLY A 275 -21.72 -5.26 16.44
N LEU A 276 -20.85 -4.98 15.48
CA LEU A 276 -19.43 -5.39 15.45
C LEU A 276 -18.55 -4.15 15.67
N ASP A 277 -17.68 -4.20 16.68
CA ASP A 277 -16.60 -3.24 16.85
C ASP A 277 -15.45 -3.57 15.87
N TYR A 278 -15.46 -2.91 14.70
CA TYR A 278 -14.40 -3.10 13.71
C TYR A 278 -13.29 -2.06 13.91
N PHE A 279 -12.12 -2.48 14.44
CA PHE A 279 -10.99 -1.62 14.78
C PHE A 279 -10.19 -1.22 13.53
N CYS A 280 -10.82 -0.49 12.63
CA CYS A 280 -10.24 0.00 11.38
C CYS A 280 -9.71 1.44 11.48
N ASN A 281 -9.84 2.10 12.63
CA ASN A 281 -9.37 3.45 12.86
C ASN A 281 -8.17 3.46 13.80
N GLY A 282 -7.26 4.42 13.59
CA GLY A 282 -6.15 4.59 14.50
C GLY A 282 -5.28 5.80 14.18
N ARG A 283 -4.50 6.19 15.19
CA ARG A 283 -3.48 7.22 15.09
C ARG A 283 -2.20 6.71 15.70
N VAL A 284 -1.08 7.01 15.06
CA VAL A 284 0.27 6.80 15.59
C VAL A 284 1.08 8.09 15.48
N ASP A 285 1.76 8.43 16.56
CA ASP A 285 2.80 9.45 16.63
C ASP A 285 4.14 8.73 16.82
N TYR A 286 5.10 8.99 15.92
CA TYR A 286 6.44 8.40 16.00
C TYR A 286 7.50 9.38 15.52
N ARG A 287 8.76 9.09 15.83
CA ARG A 287 9.89 9.83 15.26
C ARG A 287 10.66 8.94 14.30
N VAL A 288 11.07 9.52 13.18
CA VAL A 288 12.01 8.90 12.25
C VAL A 288 13.19 9.84 12.06
N ARG A 289 14.39 9.42 12.50
CA ARG A 289 15.59 10.26 12.52
C ARG A 289 15.34 11.64 13.16
N GLY A 290 14.61 11.65 14.27
CA GLY A 290 14.29 12.86 15.02
C GLY A 290 13.12 13.69 14.48
N ILE A 291 12.61 13.41 13.29
CA ILE A 291 11.44 14.09 12.72
C ILE A 291 10.17 13.50 13.31
N TRP A 292 9.33 14.34 13.91
CA TRP A 292 8.00 13.98 14.40
C TRP A 292 7.05 13.73 13.26
N VAL A 293 6.41 12.58 13.29
CA VAL A 293 5.42 12.13 12.31
C VAL A 293 4.13 11.77 13.02
N ARG A 294 3.03 12.29 12.52
CA ARG A 294 1.67 11.93 12.94
C ARG A 294 0.92 11.31 11.78
N LEU A 295 0.45 10.10 11.95
CA LEU A 295 -0.41 9.42 10.99
C LEU A 295 -1.76 9.13 11.62
N GLU A 296 -2.84 9.39 10.87
CA GLU A 296 -4.20 9.04 11.27
C GLU A 296 -4.95 8.39 10.13
N VAL A 297 -5.54 7.25 10.38
CA VAL A 297 -6.39 6.52 9.45
C VAL A 297 -7.79 6.40 10.03
N GLY A 298 -8.79 6.72 9.23
CA GLY A 298 -10.18 6.61 9.57
C GLY A 298 -10.95 5.82 8.52
N TRP A 299 -11.93 5.07 9.00
CA TRP A 299 -12.92 4.40 8.18
C TRP A 299 -14.29 4.66 8.76
N ASP A 300 -15.21 5.10 7.93
CA ASP A 300 -16.61 5.22 8.30
C ASP A 300 -17.46 4.31 7.40
N TRP A 301 -18.73 4.19 7.71
CA TRP A 301 -19.62 3.31 6.95
C TRP A 301 -19.74 3.76 5.49
N GLN A 302 -20.18 4.98 5.30
CA GLN A 302 -20.48 5.55 3.98
C GLN A 302 -20.30 7.06 4.01
N ALA A 303 -19.77 7.64 2.94
CA ALA A 303 -19.75 9.09 2.78
C ALA A 303 -21.18 9.63 2.64
N GLU A 304 -21.48 10.73 3.34
CA GLU A 304 -22.73 11.47 3.13
C GLU A 304 -22.79 12.04 1.70
N ALA A 305 -21.66 12.54 1.21
CA ALA A 305 -21.45 12.97 -0.16
C ALA A 305 -19.97 12.85 -0.52
N GLY A 306 -19.68 12.43 -1.75
CA GLY A 306 -18.32 12.39 -2.27
C GLY A 306 -17.61 11.04 -2.09
N ASP A 307 -16.31 11.07 -1.85
CA ASP A 307 -15.40 9.91 -1.83
C ASP A 307 -14.36 10.06 -0.71
N ASP A 308 -13.38 9.15 -0.65
CA ASP A 308 -12.28 9.19 0.30
C ASP A 308 -11.59 10.55 0.33
N THR A 309 -11.18 10.95 1.53
CA THR A 309 -10.36 12.15 1.70
C THR A 309 -8.95 11.78 2.14
N HIS A 310 -7.98 12.59 1.73
CA HIS A 310 -6.59 12.41 2.11
C HIS A 310 -5.88 13.75 2.27
N GLN A 311 -5.03 13.84 3.28
CA GLN A 311 -4.16 14.97 3.51
C GLN A 311 -2.75 14.48 3.82
N ALA A 312 -1.75 15.18 3.27
CA ALA A 312 -0.36 15.00 3.63
C ALA A 312 0.28 16.38 3.75
N LEU A 313 1.03 16.59 4.82
CA LEU A 313 1.77 17.82 5.08
C LEU A 313 3.20 17.47 5.46
N TYR A 314 4.16 18.09 4.77
CA TYR A 314 5.59 18.02 5.06
C TYR A 314 6.11 19.42 5.28
N ARG A 315 6.73 19.68 6.44
CA ARG A 315 7.29 20.97 6.81
C ARG A 315 8.77 21.02 6.44
N GLY A 316 9.13 21.96 5.60
CA GLY A 316 10.50 22.33 5.31
C GLY A 316 10.87 23.64 5.99
N THR A 317 12.14 23.98 5.98
CA THR A 317 12.63 25.27 6.52
C THR A 317 12.33 26.46 5.60
N ARG A 318 11.84 26.25 4.38
CA ARG A 318 11.53 27.29 3.39
C ARG A 318 10.07 27.30 2.92
N CYS A 319 9.43 26.13 2.85
CA CYS A 319 8.01 26.01 2.52
C CYS A 319 7.41 24.73 3.13
N ARG A 320 6.09 24.62 3.06
CA ARG A 320 5.37 23.37 3.30
C ARG A 320 4.95 22.79 1.96
N LEU A 321 5.03 21.46 1.85
CA LEU A 321 4.45 20.69 0.75
C LEU A 321 3.22 19.97 1.26
N GLU A 322 2.11 20.11 0.56
CA GLU A 322 0.84 19.52 0.98
C GLU A 322 0.16 18.79 -0.17
N ILE A 323 -0.32 17.57 0.10
CA ILE A 323 -1.29 16.91 -0.76
C ILE A 323 -2.65 17.05 -0.08
N ARG A 324 -3.63 17.51 -0.80
CA ARG A 324 -5.01 17.66 -0.32
C ARG A 324 -5.94 16.94 -1.28
N GLN A 325 -6.85 16.14 -0.73
CA GLN A 325 -7.92 15.45 -1.44
C GLN A 325 -9.19 15.55 -0.60
N GLY A 326 -10.15 16.31 -1.06
CA GLY A 326 -11.41 16.55 -0.36
C GLY A 326 -12.40 17.29 -1.27
N PRO A 327 -13.51 17.78 -0.73
CA PRO A 327 -14.55 18.44 -1.52
C PRO A 327 -14.01 19.61 -2.38
N LYS A 328 -13.10 20.41 -1.85
CA LYS A 328 -12.48 21.54 -2.57
C LYS A 328 -11.63 21.11 -3.76
N GLN A 329 -11.12 19.90 -3.75
CA GLN A 329 -10.35 19.28 -4.84
C GLN A 329 -11.19 18.32 -5.67
N HIS A 330 -12.52 18.33 -5.51
CA HIS A 330 -13.43 17.38 -6.15
C HIS A 330 -13.00 15.91 -5.90
N TYR A 331 -12.51 15.63 -4.69
CA TYR A 331 -11.97 14.33 -4.25
C TYR A 331 -10.80 13.81 -5.10
N ARG A 332 -10.13 14.69 -5.84
CA ARG A 332 -8.89 14.40 -6.57
C ARG A 332 -7.70 14.86 -5.74
N PRO A 333 -6.64 14.05 -5.58
CA PRO A 333 -5.45 14.50 -4.89
C PRO A 333 -4.74 15.59 -5.70
N GLU A 334 -4.42 16.70 -5.02
CA GLU A 334 -3.71 17.86 -5.59
C GLU A 334 -2.52 18.24 -4.71
N LEU A 335 -1.43 18.68 -5.32
CA LEU A 335 -0.18 19.04 -4.66
C LEU A 335 -0.04 20.56 -4.58
N TYR A 336 0.27 21.04 -3.38
CA TYR A 336 0.41 22.45 -3.07
C TYR A 336 1.80 22.76 -2.50
N VAL A 337 2.31 23.94 -2.81
CA VAL A 337 3.47 24.56 -2.19
C VAL A 337 3.00 25.78 -1.42
N VAL A 338 3.22 25.77 -0.10
CA VAL A 338 2.75 26.81 0.81
C VAL A 338 3.96 27.48 1.43
N PRO A 339 4.22 28.79 1.19
CA PRO A 339 5.33 29.49 1.78
C PRO A 339 5.19 29.55 3.30
N LEU A 340 6.29 29.68 4.01
CA LEU A 340 6.25 29.93 5.44
C LEU A 340 5.89 31.39 5.72
N ASP A 341 5.28 31.64 6.87
CA ASP A 341 5.00 33.00 7.33
C ASP A 341 6.30 33.79 7.44
N GLY A 342 6.32 35.00 6.88
CA GLY A 342 7.51 35.88 6.87
C GLY A 342 8.51 35.62 5.72
N MET A 343 8.33 34.54 4.93
CA MET A 343 9.13 34.36 3.70
C MET A 343 8.59 35.25 2.58
N PRO A 344 9.46 35.95 1.83
CA PRO A 344 9.02 36.71 0.67
C PRO A 344 8.40 35.76 -0.37
N PRO A 345 7.14 35.97 -0.78
CA PRO A 345 6.48 35.08 -1.76
C PRO A 345 7.26 34.92 -3.06
N GLY A 346 7.99 35.96 -3.49
CA GLY A 346 8.83 35.92 -4.69
C GLY A 346 10.00 34.93 -4.62
N GLU A 347 10.56 34.67 -3.46
CA GLU A 347 11.65 33.70 -3.32
C GLU A 347 11.13 32.26 -3.52
N THR A 348 10.07 31.90 -2.81
CA THR A 348 9.45 30.57 -2.95
C THR A 348 8.91 30.36 -4.37
N GLY A 349 8.23 31.38 -4.94
CA GLY A 349 7.70 31.34 -6.30
C GLY A 349 8.81 31.13 -7.34
N GLY A 350 9.90 31.91 -7.26
CA GLY A 350 11.03 31.77 -8.18
C GLY A 350 11.76 30.43 -8.07
N ALA A 351 11.93 29.89 -6.85
CA ALA A 351 12.49 28.55 -6.66
C ALA A 351 11.57 27.48 -7.28
N LEU A 352 10.26 27.60 -7.05
CA LEU A 352 9.26 26.70 -7.62
C LEU A 352 9.27 26.72 -9.15
N GLU A 353 9.31 27.90 -9.78
CA GLU A 353 9.36 28.04 -11.24
C GLU A 353 10.59 27.36 -11.83
N ARG A 354 11.77 27.56 -11.25
CA ARG A 354 13.01 26.89 -11.66
C ARG A 354 12.87 25.37 -11.56
N ARG A 355 12.33 24.90 -10.43
CA ARG A 355 12.15 23.46 -10.19
C ARG A 355 11.17 22.83 -11.16
N ILE A 356 10.02 23.45 -11.41
CA ILE A 356 9.02 22.94 -12.37
C ILE A 356 9.58 22.95 -13.80
N THR A 357 10.35 23.96 -14.18
CA THR A 357 11.04 24.02 -15.46
C THR A 357 12.02 22.84 -15.60
N ALA A 358 12.81 22.55 -14.59
CA ALA A 358 13.74 21.42 -14.57
C ALA A 358 13.05 20.04 -14.61
N LEU A 359 11.82 19.95 -14.19
CA LEU A 359 11.04 18.71 -14.19
C LEU A 359 10.26 18.46 -15.50
N GLN A 360 10.18 19.43 -16.42
CA GLN A 360 9.46 19.27 -17.71
C GLN A 360 9.91 18.06 -18.55
N PRO A 361 11.21 17.70 -18.62
CA PRO A 361 11.61 16.53 -19.40
C PRO A 361 11.06 15.20 -18.87
N LEU A 362 10.81 15.12 -17.54
CA LEU A 362 10.26 13.93 -16.89
C LEU A 362 8.74 13.97 -16.79
N TYR A 363 8.17 15.17 -16.67
CA TYR A 363 6.73 15.40 -16.49
C TYR A 363 6.26 16.52 -17.43
N PRO A 364 6.16 16.26 -18.73
CA PRO A 364 5.83 17.29 -19.70
C PRO A 364 4.45 17.88 -19.47
N GLY A 365 4.37 19.21 -19.47
CA GLY A 365 3.11 19.95 -19.31
C GLY A 365 2.67 20.19 -17.87
N ILE A 366 3.47 19.80 -16.84
CA ILE A 366 3.19 20.26 -15.48
C ILE A 366 3.33 21.78 -15.42
N ALA A 367 2.46 22.43 -14.64
CA ALA A 367 2.42 23.88 -14.52
C ALA A 367 2.18 24.32 -13.08
N ILE A 368 2.29 25.62 -12.84
CA ILE A 368 2.04 26.26 -11.56
C ILE A 368 0.81 27.14 -11.69
N GLU A 369 -0.13 26.97 -10.78
CA GLU A 369 -1.24 27.89 -10.60
C GLU A 369 -1.02 28.68 -9.31
N ASN A 370 -0.94 29.99 -9.45
CA ASN A 370 -0.80 30.90 -8.30
C ASN A 370 -2.19 31.21 -7.71
N LEU A 371 -2.38 30.80 -6.44
CA LEU A 371 -3.62 31.00 -5.69
C LEU A 371 -3.52 32.19 -4.70
N GLY A 372 -2.52 33.03 -4.86
CA GLY A 372 -2.25 34.21 -4.03
C GLY A 372 -1.39 33.92 -2.81
N ARG A 373 -1.84 33.06 -1.91
CA ARG A 373 -1.10 32.67 -0.68
C ARG A 373 -0.34 31.34 -0.80
N GLU A 374 -0.57 30.60 -1.86
CA GLU A 374 0.01 29.29 -2.12
C GLU A 374 0.00 29.01 -3.61
N TRP A 375 0.71 27.97 -4.03
CA TRP A 375 0.73 27.50 -5.41
C TRP A 375 0.21 26.07 -5.49
N ARG A 376 -0.59 25.79 -6.51
CA ARG A 376 -0.98 24.43 -6.87
C ARG A 376 -0.14 23.95 -8.05
N ILE A 377 0.33 22.71 -7.97
CA ILE A 377 1.00 22.05 -9.10
C ILE A 377 -0.09 21.45 -9.99
N VAL A 378 -0.23 21.99 -11.17
CA VAL A 378 -1.17 21.47 -12.18
C VAL A 378 -0.52 20.29 -12.88
N VAL A 379 -1.12 19.12 -12.74
CA VAL A 379 -0.64 17.88 -13.37
C VAL A 379 -1.62 17.51 -14.47
N PRO A 380 -1.17 17.42 -15.74
CA PRO A 380 -2.02 16.99 -16.86
C PRO A 380 -2.64 15.61 -16.60
N ASP A 381 -3.86 15.40 -17.08
CA ASP A 381 -4.57 14.13 -16.89
C ASP A 381 -3.81 12.94 -17.48
N ALA A 382 -3.10 13.14 -18.60
CA ALA A 382 -2.26 12.11 -19.22
C ALA A 382 -1.11 11.62 -18.31
N LEU A 383 -0.68 12.42 -17.32
CA LEU A 383 0.34 12.04 -16.35
C LEU A 383 -0.26 11.48 -15.05
N ARG A 384 -1.57 11.55 -14.86
CA ARG A 384 -2.24 11.03 -13.67
C ARG A 384 -2.46 9.54 -13.83
N ILE A 385 -1.59 8.77 -13.22
CA ILE A 385 -1.65 7.31 -13.26
C ILE A 385 -2.75 6.85 -12.28
N THR A 386 -3.76 6.16 -12.80
CA THR A 386 -4.80 5.51 -11.99
C THR A 386 -4.26 4.22 -11.35
N HIS A 387 -5.07 3.59 -10.49
CA HIS A 387 -4.67 2.41 -9.72
C HIS A 387 -4.15 1.25 -10.59
N ASP A 388 -4.86 0.88 -11.65
CA ASP A 388 -4.51 -0.30 -12.45
C ASP A 388 -3.23 -0.12 -13.29
N PRO A 389 -3.02 1.00 -14.01
CA PRO A 389 -1.73 1.26 -14.65
C PRO A 389 -0.56 1.38 -13.65
N ALA A 390 -0.80 1.90 -12.44
CA ALA A 390 0.23 1.93 -11.40
C ALA A 390 0.58 0.51 -10.93
N PHE A 391 -0.42 -0.37 -10.82
CA PHE A 391 -0.22 -1.77 -10.48
C PHE A 391 0.58 -2.51 -11.55
N ALA A 392 0.24 -2.31 -12.82
CA ALA A 392 0.98 -2.90 -13.95
C ALA A 392 2.43 -2.42 -14.01
N ALA A 393 2.68 -1.12 -13.79
CA ALA A 393 4.04 -0.56 -13.73
C ALA A 393 4.85 -1.16 -12.57
N PHE A 394 4.21 -1.32 -11.40
CA PHE A 394 4.81 -1.97 -10.25
C PHE A 394 5.16 -3.44 -10.54
N THR A 395 4.24 -4.20 -11.16
CA THR A 395 4.46 -5.60 -11.52
C THR A 395 5.63 -5.74 -12.50
N ARG A 396 5.72 -4.88 -13.53
CA ARG A 396 6.88 -4.86 -14.46
C ARG A 396 8.19 -4.59 -13.72
N GLY A 397 8.21 -3.63 -12.79
CA GLY A 397 9.39 -3.36 -11.96
C GLY A 397 9.81 -4.55 -11.10
N PHE A 398 8.85 -5.22 -10.48
CA PHE A 398 9.10 -6.44 -9.71
C PHE A 398 9.68 -7.56 -10.57
N LEU A 399 9.12 -7.82 -11.76
CA LEU A 399 9.62 -8.83 -12.68
C LEU A 399 11.04 -8.53 -13.18
N ALA A 400 11.39 -7.26 -13.37
CA ALA A 400 12.76 -6.85 -13.71
C ALA A 400 13.74 -7.16 -12.54
N LEU A 401 13.31 -7.03 -11.28
CA LEU A 401 14.11 -7.44 -10.12
C LEU A 401 14.26 -8.96 -10.05
N VAL A 402 13.22 -9.72 -10.40
CA VAL A 402 13.28 -11.20 -10.46
C VAL A 402 14.27 -11.67 -11.52
N ASP A 403 14.29 -11.01 -12.68
CA ASP A 403 15.24 -11.28 -13.77
C ASP A 403 16.69 -10.93 -13.38
N ASN A 404 16.87 -9.83 -12.61
CA ASN A 404 18.18 -9.39 -12.12
C ASN A 404 18.13 -9.08 -10.60
N PRO A 405 18.19 -10.10 -9.73
CA PRO A 405 18.12 -9.90 -8.27
C PRO A 405 19.26 -9.02 -7.70
N ALA A 406 20.37 -8.89 -8.42
CA ALA A 406 21.48 -8.03 -7.98
C ALA A 406 21.13 -6.53 -8.07
N SER A 407 20.10 -6.16 -8.81
CA SER A 407 19.60 -4.78 -8.93
C SER A 407 18.67 -4.37 -7.78
N LEU A 408 18.34 -5.29 -6.86
CA LEU A 408 17.52 -4.95 -5.69
C LEU A 408 18.22 -3.86 -4.86
N PRO A 409 17.55 -2.71 -4.60
CA PRO A 409 18.16 -1.63 -3.85
C PRO A 409 18.65 -2.07 -2.47
N ALA A 410 19.83 -1.61 -2.06
CA ALA A 410 20.43 -1.99 -0.77
C ALA A 410 19.55 -1.59 0.44
N TRP A 411 18.74 -0.54 0.28
CA TRP A 411 17.81 -0.07 1.32
C TRP A 411 16.52 -0.90 1.43
N HIS A 412 16.20 -1.75 0.45
CA HIS A 412 14.90 -2.43 0.34
C HIS A 412 14.52 -3.22 1.61
N ARG A 413 15.45 -4.08 2.10
CA ARG A 413 15.23 -4.87 3.32
C ARG A 413 14.98 -3.98 4.55
N ALA A 414 15.83 -2.98 4.75
CA ALA A 414 15.74 -2.09 5.90
C ALA A 414 14.42 -1.32 5.91
N ASN A 415 13.98 -0.81 4.76
CA ASN A 415 12.76 -0.03 4.65
C ASN A 415 11.48 -0.88 4.78
N LEU A 416 11.52 -2.14 4.33
CA LEU A 416 10.44 -3.09 4.60
C LEU A 416 10.28 -3.31 6.12
N LEU A 417 11.37 -3.62 6.81
CA LEU A 417 11.37 -3.82 8.27
C LEU A 417 10.95 -2.55 9.01
N ALA A 418 11.48 -1.39 8.64
CA ALA A 418 11.14 -0.13 9.25
C ALA A 418 9.64 0.20 9.16
N LYS A 419 9.05 -0.03 7.99
CA LYS A 419 7.63 0.16 7.76
C LYS A 419 6.77 -0.74 8.63
N TYR A 420 7.06 -2.04 8.64
CA TYR A 420 6.28 -2.99 9.42
C TYR A 420 6.52 -2.89 10.92
N TYR A 421 7.70 -2.46 11.35
CA TYR A 421 7.94 -2.10 12.74
C TYR A 421 6.99 -1.00 13.20
N VAL A 422 6.90 0.12 12.46
CA VAL A 422 5.99 1.22 12.83
C VAL A 422 4.56 0.74 12.97
N THR A 423 4.05 0.02 11.97
CA THR A 423 2.63 -0.37 11.93
C THR A 423 2.28 -1.38 13.02
N THR A 424 3.13 -2.37 13.25
CA THR A 424 2.85 -3.45 14.20
C THR A 424 3.09 -3.03 15.64
N GLU A 425 4.12 -2.20 15.92
CA GLU A 425 4.31 -1.62 17.25
C GLU A 425 3.20 -0.62 17.59
N ALA A 426 2.70 0.15 16.61
CA ALA A 426 1.56 1.03 16.81
C ALA A 426 0.31 0.24 17.21
N VAL A 427 0.05 -0.90 16.56
CA VAL A 427 -1.05 -1.79 16.94
C VAL A 427 -0.86 -2.27 18.39
N ALA A 428 0.31 -2.82 18.72
CA ALA A 428 0.60 -3.35 20.04
C ALA A 428 0.46 -2.29 21.14
N LEU A 429 1.01 -1.09 20.92
CA LEU A 429 0.93 0.03 21.87
C LEU A 429 -0.52 0.53 22.04
N SER A 430 -1.32 0.52 20.98
CA SER A 430 -2.72 0.96 21.03
C SER A 430 -3.65 -0.01 21.79
N GLN A 431 -3.18 -1.24 22.03
CA GLN A 431 -3.92 -2.28 22.76
C GLN A 431 -3.56 -2.31 24.26
N SER A 432 -2.45 -1.67 24.66
CA SER A 432 -2.00 -1.55 26.05
C SER A 432 -2.73 -0.42 26.77
#